data_30de96d6109d1c31c6b887030f57d4e0
#
_entry.id   30de96d6109d1c31c6b887030f57d4e0
#
_cell.length_a   1.000
_cell.length_b   1.000
_cell.length_c   1.000
_cell.angle_alpha   90.00
_cell.angle_beta   90.00
_cell.angle_gamma   90.00
#
_symmetry.space_group_name_H-M   'P 1'
#
loop_
_entity.id
_entity.type
_entity.pdbx_description
1 polymer ?
#
loop_
_entity_poly.entity_id
_entity_poly.type
_entity_poly.pdbx_seq_one_letter_code
_entity_poly.pdbx_strand_id
1 'polypeptide(L)'
;MSVQQNTLNILSELQQNAMKIDDAQAAQFVAQIKNAKHIFLQGAGRSGIAIRGFANRLLHLGFSVSVVGEISSPHTRPGDLVIIGSGSGETGSLVSLAQKAVACGVDVALVTMKAESTIGKLAKSTLVLPGTVKEDNEREDDAFSQPMGSAFEQLCFIAYDAIVLELMAQLGETSETMFKRHADLE
;
A
#
# COMPACT_ATOMS: atom_id res chain seq x y z
N MET A 1 -12.52 15.38 -24.84
CA MET A 1 -11.21 14.68 -24.79
C MET A 1 -11.42 13.22 -25.12
N SER A 2 -10.46 12.57 -25.79
CA SER A 2 -10.52 11.13 -26.10
C SER A 2 -10.05 10.30 -24.89
N VAL A 3 -10.35 8.99 -24.89
CA VAL A 3 -9.82 8.05 -23.88
C VAL A 3 -8.29 8.09 -23.86
N GLN A 4 -7.65 8.13 -25.02
CA GLN A 4 -6.19 8.24 -25.15
C GLN A 4 -5.67 9.51 -24.44
N GLN A 5 -6.28 10.67 -24.70
CA GLN A 5 -5.85 11.92 -24.08
C GLN A 5 -6.06 11.88 -22.55
N ASN A 6 -7.20 11.35 -22.08
CA ASN A 6 -7.43 11.17 -20.64
C ASN A 6 -6.39 10.24 -20.01
N THR A 7 -6.02 9.15 -20.70
CA THR A 7 -4.96 8.24 -20.22
C THR A 7 -3.62 8.97 -20.09
N LEU A 8 -3.23 9.77 -21.06
CA LEU A 8 -1.98 10.55 -21.01
C LEU A 8 -2.00 11.58 -19.86
N ASN A 9 -3.13 12.23 -19.64
CA ASN A 9 -3.29 13.17 -18.53
C ASN A 9 -3.16 12.47 -17.18
N ILE A 10 -3.77 11.30 -17.02
CA ILE A 10 -3.65 10.45 -15.81
C ILE A 10 -2.19 10.06 -15.57
N LEU A 11 -1.50 9.57 -16.60
CA LEU A 11 -0.08 9.20 -16.47
C LEU A 11 0.81 10.39 -16.09
N SER A 12 0.53 11.58 -16.65
CA SER A 12 1.25 12.81 -16.29
C SER A 12 1.03 13.18 -14.82
N GLU A 13 -0.21 13.11 -14.31
CA GLU A 13 -0.52 13.36 -12.90
C GLU A 13 0.20 12.35 -11.99
N LEU A 14 0.15 11.07 -12.33
CA LEU A 14 0.82 10.02 -11.56
C LEU A 14 2.34 10.21 -11.55
N GLN A 15 2.95 10.60 -12.66
CA GLN A 15 4.38 10.90 -12.74
C GLN A 15 4.76 12.06 -11.81
N GLN A 16 3.99 13.15 -11.82
CA GLN A 16 4.23 14.29 -10.93
C GLN A 16 4.10 13.92 -9.44
N ASN A 17 3.15 13.05 -9.12
CA ASN A 17 2.97 12.55 -7.77
C ASN A 17 4.09 11.58 -7.36
N ALA A 18 4.54 10.71 -8.26
CA ALA A 18 5.63 9.77 -8.00
C ALA A 18 6.95 10.48 -7.66
N MET A 19 7.25 11.61 -8.31
CA MET A 19 8.44 12.43 -8.01
C MET A 19 8.48 13.01 -6.59
N LYS A 20 7.38 12.94 -5.83
CA LYS A 20 7.28 13.44 -4.45
C LYS A 20 7.36 12.32 -3.42
N ILE A 21 7.54 11.07 -3.83
CA ILE A 21 7.72 9.94 -2.89
C ILE A 21 9.06 10.09 -2.18
N ASP A 22 9.05 9.96 -0.87
CA ASP A 22 10.24 10.04 -0.03
C ASP A 22 10.94 8.67 0.02
N ASP A 23 12.15 8.60 -0.52
CA ASP A 23 12.96 7.38 -0.57
C ASP A 23 13.33 6.88 0.84
N ALA A 24 13.47 7.74 1.84
CA ALA A 24 13.78 7.33 3.20
C ALA A 24 12.56 6.63 3.85
N GLN A 25 11.35 7.13 3.62
CA GLN A 25 10.12 6.46 4.04
C GLN A 25 9.95 5.11 3.32
N ALA A 26 10.21 5.06 2.02
CA ALA A 26 10.16 3.83 1.24
C ALA A 26 11.17 2.79 1.75
N ALA A 27 12.40 3.19 2.02
CA ALA A 27 13.44 2.30 2.57
C ALA A 27 13.06 1.75 3.96
N GLN A 28 12.49 2.59 4.83
CA GLN A 28 12.01 2.15 6.15
C GLN A 28 10.86 1.15 6.02
N PHE A 29 9.93 1.40 5.11
CA PHE A 29 8.79 0.52 4.83
C PHE A 29 9.26 -0.85 4.30
N VAL A 30 10.20 -0.86 3.34
CA VAL A 30 10.83 -2.07 2.79
C VAL A 30 11.56 -2.86 3.89
N ALA A 31 12.34 -2.19 4.74
CA ALA A 31 13.03 -2.83 5.85
C ALA A 31 12.07 -3.50 6.83
N GLN A 32 10.93 -2.88 7.10
CA GLN A 32 9.91 -3.44 7.99
C GLN A 32 9.26 -4.70 7.39
N ILE A 33 8.98 -4.71 6.08
CA ILE A 33 8.50 -5.89 5.35
C ILE A 33 9.49 -7.05 5.47
N LYS A 34 10.77 -6.80 5.23
CA LYS A 34 11.82 -7.83 5.28
C LYS A 34 11.98 -8.47 6.65
N ASN A 35 11.75 -7.72 7.71
CA ASN A 35 11.92 -8.19 9.09
C ASN A 35 10.65 -8.86 9.66
N ALA A 36 9.52 -8.80 8.96
CA ALA A 36 8.27 -9.37 9.42
C ALA A 36 8.28 -10.90 9.33
N LYS A 37 7.75 -11.59 10.35
CA LYS A 37 7.56 -13.04 10.35
C LYS A 37 6.34 -13.45 9.54
N HIS A 38 5.28 -12.68 9.65
CA HIS A 38 4.05 -12.81 8.86
C HIS A 38 3.50 -11.40 8.57
N ILE A 39 2.96 -11.20 7.38
CA ILE A 39 2.45 -9.91 6.93
C ILE A 39 0.95 -10.01 6.71
N PHE A 40 0.21 -9.22 7.46
CA PHE A 40 -1.23 -9.04 7.26
C PHE A 40 -1.47 -7.75 6.48
N LEU A 41 -2.34 -7.79 5.48
CA LEU A 41 -2.64 -6.62 4.67
C LEU A 41 -4.13 -6.29 4.72
N GLN A 42 -4.46 -5.01 4.77
CA GLN A 42 -5.84 -4.54 4.70
C GLN A 42 -5.95 -3.13 4.12
N GLY A 43 -7.03 -2.91 3.39
CA GLY A 43 -7.45 -1.61 2.87
C GLY A 43 -8.95 -1.62 2.61
N ALA A 44 -9.53 -0.46 2.41
CA ALA A 44 -10.95 -0.31 2.10
C ALA A 44 -11.16 0.17 0.66
N GLY A 45 -12.27 -0.21 0.03
CA GLY A 45 -12.61 0.22 -1.32
C GLY A 45 -11.52 -0.11 -2.34
N ARG A 46 -11.22 0.83 -3.24
CA ARG A 46 -10.20 0.65 -4.30
C ARG A 46 -8.78 0.54 -3.74
N SER A 47 -8.46 1.21 -2.63
CA SER A 47 -7.19 1.00 -1.91
C SER A 47 -7.07 -0.45 -1.41
N GLY A 48 -8.19 -1.08 -1.02
CA GLY A 48 -8.26 -2.50 -0.68
C GLY A 48 -7.98 -3.42 -1.88
N ILE A 49 -8.38 -3.03 -3.09
CA ILE A 49 -8.05 -3.77 -4.31
C ILE A 49 -6.55 -3.69 -4.60
N ALA A 50 -5.97 -2.48 -4.52
CA ALA A 50 -4.54 -2.27 -4.76
C ALA A 50 -3.67 -3.08 -3.78
N ILE A 51 -4.00 -3.05 -2.49
CA ILE A 51 -3.20 -3.76 -1.47
C ILE A 51 -3.32 -5.28 -1.57
N ARG A 52 -4.43 -5.82 -2.09
CA ARG A 52 -4.56 -7.25 -2.40
C ARG A 52 -3.63 -7.68 -3.53
N GLY A 53 -3.46 -6.85 -4.57
CA GLY A 53 -2.44 -7.05 -5.59
C GLY A 53 -1.03 -7.10 -5.00
N PHE A 54 -0.72 -6.22 -4.06
CA PHE A 54 0.54 -6.23 -3.33
C PHE A 54 0.72 -7.49 -2.48
N ALA A 55 -0.32 -7.94 -1.76
CA ALA A 55 -0.28 -9.18 -0.99
C ALA A 55 0.10 -10.38 -1.87
N ASN A 56 -0.49 -10.48 -3.06
CA ASN A 56 -0.15 -11.53 -4.03
C ASN A 56 1.32 -11.46 -4.47
N ARG A 57 1.88 -10.27 -4.72
CA ARG A 57 3.29 -10.12 -5.08
C ARG A 57 4.24 -10.46 -3.92
N LEU A 58 3.90 -10.09 -2.70
CA LEU A 58 4.68 -10.49 -1.51
C LEU A 58 4.68 -12.00 -1.32
N LEU A 59 3.56 -12.68 -1.59
CA LEU A 59 3.49 -14.16 -1.62
C LEU A 59 4.45 -14.74 -2.66
N HIS A 60 4.48 -14.18 -3.88
CA HIS A 60 5.41 -14.63 -4.92
C HIS A 60 6.87 -14.39 -4.54
N LEU A 61 7.19 -13.36 -3.78
CA LEU A 61 8.50 -13.12 -3.20
C LEU A 61 8.88 -14.11 -2.08
N GLY A 62 7.93 -14.95 -1.64
CA GLY A 62 8.16 -15.97 -0.61
C GLY A 62 7.86 -15.52 0.81
N PHE A 63 7.26 -14.35 1.00
CA PHE A 63 6.81 -13.92 2.32
C PHE A 63 5.58 -14.71 2.78
N SER A 64 5.45 -14.88 4.10
CA SER A 64 4.23 -15.38 4.71
C SER A 64 3.19 -14.25 4.79
N VAL A 65 2.08 -14.40 4.06
CA VAL A 65 1.14 -13.29 3.81
C VAL A 65 -0.30 -13.74 4.04
N SER A 66 -1.12 -12.85 4.58
CA SER A 66 -2.58 -13.02 4.68
C SER A 66 -3.30 -11.69 4.46
N VAL A 67 -4.47 -11.74 3.86
CA VAL A 67 -5.38 -10.59 3.83
C VAL A 67 -6.32 -10.67 5.02
N VAL A 68 -6.42 -9.60 5.81
CA VAL A 68 -7.28 -9.55 6.99
C VAL A 68 -8.75 -9.80 6.60
N GLY A 69 -9.40 -10.71 7.32
CA GLY A 69 -10.80 -11.08 7.07
C GLY A 69 -10.97 -12.34 6.21
N GLU A 70 -9.90 -12.89 5.64
CA GLU A 70 -9.98 -14.22 5.00
C GLU A 70 -10.01 -15.33 6.05
N ILE A 71 -10.76 -16.40 5.76
CA ILE A 71 -10.95 -17.54 6.68
C ILE A 71 -9.60 -18.21 7.02
N SER A 72 -8.66 -18.21 6.09
CA SER A 72 -7.32 -18.77 6.26
C SER A 72 -6.35 -17.86 7.01
N SER A 73 -6.78 -16.67 7.43
CA SER A 73 -5.92 -15.70 8.14
C SER A 73 -5.56 -16.24 9.54
N PRO A 74 -4.27 -16.42 9.86
CA PRO A 74 -3.86 -17.00 11.13
C PRO A 74 -3.98 -15.98 12.28
N HIS A 75 -3.79 -16.46 13.51
CA HIS A 75 -3.66 -15.63 14.68
C HIS A 75 -2.34 -14.83 14.64
N THR A 76 -2.38 -13.54 14.99
CA THR A 76 -1.21 -12.66 15.03
C THR A 76 -0.26 -12.99 16.18
N ARG A 77 1.03 -12.74 15.98
CA ARG A 77 2.11 -12.99 16.96
C ARG A 77 3.09 -11.83 17.01
N PRO A 78 3.87 -11.67 18.07
CA PRO A 78 4.97 -10.69 18.13
C PRO A 78 5.98 -10.92 17.00
N GLY A 79 6.30 -9.86 16.29
CA GLY A 79 7.17 -9.87 15.12
C GLY A 79 6.41 -9.96 13.79
N ASP A 80 5.08 -10.02 13.83
CA ASP A 80 4.24 -9.86 12.65
C ASP A 80 4.06 -8.37 12.31
N LEU A 81 3.61 -8.11 11.10
CA LEU A 81 3.36 -6.77 10.55
C LEU A 81 1.94 -6.68 10.00
N VAL A 82 1.24 -5.60 10.30
CA VAL A 82 0.00 -5.23 9.61
C VAL A 82 0.27 -4.06 8.69
N ILE A 83 0.12 -4.24 7.38
CA ILE A 83 0.20 -3.17 6.38
C ILE A 83 -1.21 -2.68 6.07
N ILE A 84 -1.43 -1.37 6.23
CA ILE A 84 -2.72 -0.73 5.98
C ILE A 84 -2.59 0.26 4.83
N GLY A 85 -3.46 0.12 3.81
CA GLY A 85 -3.63 1.10 2.73
C GLY A 85 -4.87 1.97 3.01
N SER A 86 -4.65 3.24 3.37
CA SER A 86 -5.74 4.18 3.69
C SER A 86 -5.37 5.61 3.31
N GLY A 87 -6.01 6.15 2.28
CA GLY A 87 -5.70 7.51 1.81
C GLY A 87 -5.84 8.57 2.90
N SER A 88 -6.91 8.53 3.69
CA SER A 88 -7.13 9.47 4.81
C SER A 88 -6.39 9.08 6.09
N GLY A 89 -6.09 7.79 6.30
CA GLY A 89 -5.64 7.26 7.58
C GLY A 89 -6.69 7.33 8.70
N GLU A 90 -7.96 7.58 8.35
CA GLU A 90 -9.07 7.81 9.31
C GLU A 90 -10.26 6.86 9.09
N THR A 91 -10.19 5.90 8.16
CA THR A 91 -11.27 4.94 7.92
C THR A 91 -11.54 4.12 9.19
N GLY A 92 -12.71 4.23 9.77
CA GLY A 92 -13.03 3.71 11.11
C GLY A 92 -12.73 2.21 11.31
N SER A 93 -13.04 1.36 10.33
CA SER A 93 -12.70 -0.07 10.38
C SER A 93 -11.18 -0.32 10.40
N LEU A 94 -10.41 0.48 9.65
CA LEU A 94 -8.95 0.38 9.57
C LEU A 94 -8.28 0.98 10.82
N VAL A 95 -8.84 2.06 11.40
CA VAL A 95 -8.43 2.59 12.71
C VAL A 95 -8.59 1.53 13.80
N SER A 96 -9.76 0.88 13.85
CA SER A 96 -10.01 -0.21 14.82
C SER A 96 -9.05 -1.38 14.63
N LEU A 97 -8.72 -1.73 13.38
CA LEU A 97 -7.72 -2.76 13.07
C LEU A 97 -6.32 -2.37 13.58
N ALA A 98 -5.88 -1.14 13.29
CA ALA A 98 -4.57 -0.64 13.74
C ALA A 98 -4.45 -0.64 15.27
N GLN A 99 -5.48 -0.17 15.97
CA GLN A 99 -5.53 -0.19 17.43
C GLN A 99 -5.43 -1.62 17.99
N LYS A 100 -6.15 -2.57 17.41
CA LYS A 100 -6.08 -3.98 17.79
C LYS A 100 -4.70 -4.58 17.55
N ALA A 101 -4.09 -4.30 16.39
CA ALA A 101 -2.75 -4.77 16.06
C ALA A 101 -1.72 -4.30 17.10
N VAL A 102 -1.71 -3.02 17.42
CA VAL A 102 -0.83 -2.44 18.45
C VAL A 102 -1.08 -3.06 19.83
N ALA A 103 -2.35 -3.23 20.23
CA ALA A 103 -2.72 -3.87 21.49
C ALA A 103 -2.25 -5.34 21.59
N CYS A 104 -2.10 -6.03 20.45
CA CYS A 104 -1.56 -7.38 20.37
C CYS A 104 -0.02 -7.42 20.21
N GLY A 105 0.66 -6.28 20.27
CA GLY A 105 2.11 -6.20 20.08
C GLY A 105 2.58 -6.44 18.64
N VAL A 106 1.71 -6.18 17.66
CA VAL A 106 2.00 -6.30 16.23
C VAL A 106 2.33 -4.93 15.66
N ASP A 107 3.40 -4.84 14.88
CA ASP A 107 3.80 -3.61 14.21
C ASP A 107 2.78 -3.23 13.12
N VAL A 108 2.56 -1.92 12.96
CA VAL A 108 1.70 -1.35 11.91
C VAL A 108 2.55 -0.55 10.93
N ALA A 109 2.32 -0.75 9.63
CA ALA A 109 2.82 0.10 8.55
C ALA A 109 1.65 0.71 7.79
N LEU A 110 1.76 1.97 7.41
CA LEU A 110 0.70 2.71 6.74
C LEU A 110 1.16 3.24 5.38
N VAL A 111 0.33 3.04 4.36
CA VAL A 111 0.42 3.76 3.08
C VAL A 111 -0.75 4.73 3.01
N THR A 112 -0.48 6.04 2.90
CA THR A 112 -1.48 7.08 3.07
C THR A 112 -1.14 8.37 2.32
N MET A 113 -2.10 9.27 2.20
CA MET A 113 -1.84 10.66 1.80
C MET A 113 -1.54 11.57 3.02
N LYS A 114 -1.92 11.15 4.24
CA LYS A 114 -1.85 11.97 5.46
C LYS A 114 -1.09 11.23 6.58
N ALA A 115 0.19 11.56 6.75
CA ALA A 115 1.01 10.97 7.82
C ALA A 115 0.43 11.30 9.22
N GLU A 116 -0.02 12.53 9.43
CA GLU A 116 -0.63 13.03 10.68
C GLU A 116 -2.09 12.59 10.80
N SER A 117 -2.33 11.28 10.77
CA SER A 117 -3.64 10.67 10.92
C SER A 117 -3.68 9.75 12.14
N THR A 118 -4.88 9.30 12.53
CA THR A 118 -5.05 8.37 13.64
C THR A 118 -4.25 7.09 13.44
N ILE A 119 -4.27 6.50 12.23
CA ILE A 119 -3.46 5.30 11.93
C ILE A 119 -1.97 5.68 11.85
N GLY A 120 -1.63 6.84 11.27
CA GLY A 120 -0.23 7.30 11.16
C GLY A 120 0.47 7.42 12.51
N LYS A 121 -0.23 7.88 13.54
CA LYS A 121 0.29 7.94 14.94
C LYS A 121 0.52 6.57 15.57
N LEU A 122 -0.14 5.54 15.09
CA LEU A 122 0.02 4.15 15.54
C LEU A 122 1.06 3.38 14.71
N ALA A 123 1.36 3.86 13.51
CA ALA A 123 2.24 3.19 12.58
C ALA A 123 3.71 3.39 12.97
N LYS A 124 4.48 2.32 12.85
CA LYS A 124 5.94 2.32 13.03
C LYS A 124 6.66 2.85 11.80
N SER A 125 6.07 2.66 10.62
CA SER A 125 6.50 3.28 9.37
C SER A 125 5.30 3.79 8.58
N THR A 126 5.48 4.91 7.91
CA THR A 126 4.44 5.50 7.05
C THR A 126 5.07 5.87 5.72
N LEU A 127 4.51 5.35 4.64
CA LEU A 127 4.83 5.74 3.28
C LEU A 127 3.75 6.72 2.80
N VAL A 128 4.14 7.97 2.61
CA VAL A 128 3.23 9.00 2.10
C VAL A 128 3.24 8.98 0.57
N LEU A 129 2.10 8.71 -0.01
CA LEU A 129 1.87 8.80 -1.45
C LEU A 129 0.99 10.02 -1.73
N PRO A 130 1.45 10.99 -2.51
CA PRO A 130 0.67 12.17 -2.83
C PRO A 130 -0.62 11.83 -3.58
N GLY A 131 -1.66 12.62 -3.32
CA GLY A 131 -2.97 12.48 -3.95
C GLY A 131 -3.93 13.53 -3.40
N THR A 132 -5.13 13.58 -3.96
CA THR A 132 -6.24 14.40 -3.45
C THR A 132 -7.19 13.54 -2.64
N VAL A 133 -7.63 14.01 -1.49
CA VAL A 133 -8.68 13.35 -0.71
C VAL A 133 -10.03 13.58 -1.38
N LYS A 134 -10.98 12.65 -1.16
CA LYS A 134 -12.33 12.69 -1.74
C LYS A 134 -13.12 13.95 -1.39
N GLU A 135 -12.72 14.63 -0.32
CA GLU A 135 -13.38 15.81 0.26
C GLU A 135 -12.77 17.13 -0.21
N ASP A 136 -11.58 17.11 -0.83
CA ASP A 136 -10.93 18.31 -1.37
C ASP A 136 -11.50 18.66 -2.76
N ASN A 137 -12.77 19.05 -2.79
CA ASN A 137 -13.45 19.52 -4.01
C ASN A 137 -13.09 20.98 -4.38
N GLU A 138 -12.27 21.64 -3.57
CA GLU A 138 -11.89 23.04 -3.75
C GLU A 138 -10.44 23.14 -4.24
N ARG A 139 -10.18 22.80 -5.49
CA ARG A 139 -8.99 23.30 -6.19
C ARG A 139 -9.39 24.47 -7.06
N GLU A 140 -8.89 25.63 -6.72
CA GLU A 140 -9.02 26.87 -7.51
C GLU A 140 -8.21 26.88 -8.83
N ASP A 141 -7.41 25.86 -9.09
CA ASP A 141 -6.60 25.76 -10.30
C ASP A 141 -7.21 24.84 -11.34
N ASP A 142 -7.22 25.26 -12.62
CA ASP A 142 -7.59 24.50 -13.83
C ASP A 142 -6.71 23.25 -14.08
N ALA A 143 -5.93 22.80 -13.10
CA ALA A 143 -5.08 21.64 -13.22
C ALA A 143 -5.91 20.36 -13.25
N PHE A 144 -5.65 19.49 -14.21
CA PHE A 144 -6.27 18.17 -14.31
C PHE A 144 -6.05 17.40 -12.99
N SER A 145 -7.14 16.91 -12.41
CA SER A 145 -7.10 16.02 -11.26
C SER A 145 -8.18 14.96 -11.40
N GLN A 146 -7.81 13.72 -11.09
CA GLN A 146 -8.73 12.60 -11.13
C GLN A 146 -9.72 12.68 -9.96
N PRO A 147 -11.02 12.30 -10.20
CA PRO A 147 -12.03 12.38 -9.17
C PRO A 147 -11.83 11.32 -8.07
N MET A 148 -12.41 11.57 -6.89
CA MET A 148 -12.63 10.57 -5.84
C MET A 148 -11.36 9.93 -5.25
N GLY A 149 -10.20 10.59 -5.34
CA GLY A 149 -8.93 10.06 -4.85
C GLY A 149 -8.32 8.97 -5.74
N SER A 150 -8.75 8.87 -7.01
CA SER A 150 -8.27 7.85 -7.95
C SER A 150 -6.76 7.91 -8.17
N ALA A 151 -6.15 9.09 -8.17
CA ALA A 151 -4.72 9.25 -8.32
C ALA A 151 -3.94 8.53 -7.19
N PHE A 152 -4.39 8.65 -5.94
CA PHE A 152 -3.78 7.94 -4.81
C PHE A 152 -3.90 6.41 -4.98
N GLU A 153 -5.08 5.92 -5.33
CA GLU A 153 -5.35 4.49 -5.46
C GLU A 153 -4.52 3.84 -6.58
N GLN A 154 -4.37 4.55 -7.71
CA GLN A 154 -3.52 4.12 -8.83
C GLN A 154 -2.03 4.20 -8.47
N LEU A 155 -1.62 5.28 -7.79
CA LEU A 155 -0.24 5.43 -7.33
C LEU A 155 0.12 4.34 -6.30
N CYS A 156 -0.82 3.92 -5.44
CA CYS A 156 -0.62 2.77 -4.55
C CYS A 156 -0.23 1.52 -5.36
N PHE A 157 -0.94 1.22 -6.44
CA PHE A 157 -0.64 0.04 -7.27
C PHE A 157 0.78 0.11 -7.84
N ILE A 158 1.15 1.26 -8.42
CA ILE A 158 2.47 1.49 -9.00
C ILE A 158 3.57 1.45 -7.92
N ALA A 159 3.34 2.11 -6.78
CA ALA A 159 4.31 2.14 -5.69
C ALA A 159 4.51 0.76 -5.05
N TYR A 160 3.46 -0.05 -4.93
CA TYR A 160 3.58 -1.42 -4.47
C TYR A 160 4.43 -2.28 -5.43
N ASP A 161 4.25 -2.14 -6.74
CA ASP A 161 5.10 -2.82 -7.71
C ASP A 161 6.54 -2.32 -7.67
N ALA A 162 6.78 -1.02 -7.44
CA ALA A 162 8.12 -0.47 -7.23
C ALA A 162 8.79 -1.04 -5.97
N ILE A 163 8.05 -1.19 -4.87
CA ILE A 163 8.52 -1.85 -3.64
C ILE A 163 8.86 -3.33 -3.92
N VAL A 164 8.08 -4.02 -4.75
CA VAL A 164 8.37 -5.40 -5.16
C VAL A 164 9.69 -5.48 -5.92
N LEU A 165 9.96 -4.54 -6.85
CA LEU A 165 11.24 -4.49 -7.58
C LEU A 165 12.42 -4.25 -6.63
N GLU A 166 12.27 -3.37 -5.65
CA GLU A 166 13.30 -3.13 -4.62
C GLU A 166 13.53 -4.37 -3.75
N LEU A 167 12.47 -5.05 -3.32
CA LEU A 167 12.56 -6.31 -2.58
C LEU A 167 13.23 -7.41 -3.42
N MET A 168 12.92 -7.54 -4.70
CA MET A 168 13.58 -8.47 -5.61
C MET A 168 15.10 -8.25 -5.63
N ALA A 169 15.52 -7.00 -5.79
CA ALA A 169 16.94 -6.64 -5.82
C ALA A 169 17.63 -6.98 -4.50
N GLN A 170 17.01 -6.67 -3.36
CA GLN A 170 17.59 -6.90 -2.03
C GLN A 170 17.61 -8.39 -1.61
N LEU A 171 16.67 -9.21 -2.12
CA LEU A 171 16.53 -10.62 -1.79
C LEU A 171 17.19 -11.55 -2.81
N GLY A 172 17.67 -11.01 -3.94
CA GLY A 172 18.20 -11.81 -5.05
C GLY A 172 17.13 -12.61 -5.79
N GLU A 173 15.86 -12.16 -5.72
CA GLU A 173 14.74 -12.81 -6.40
C GLU A 173 14.67 -12.38 -7.87
N THR A 174 14.16 -13.28 -8.70
CA THR A 174 13.97 -13.06 -10.15
C THR A 174 12.53 -13.37 -10.53
N SER A 175 12.12 -12.96 -11.74
CA SER A 175 10.81 -13.35 -12.26
C SER A 175 10.64 -14.87 -12.33
N GLU A 176 11.71 -15.63 -12.61
CA GLU A 176 11.68 -17.09 -12.62
C GLU A 176 11.44 -17.70 -11.23
N THR A 177 12.15 -17.20 -10.21
CA THR A 177 11.97 -17.70 -8.84
C THR A 177 10.60 -17.34 -8.27
N MET A 178 10.07 -16.16 -8.58
CA MET A 178 8.72 -15.75 -8.24
C MET A 178 7.66 -16.59 -8.96
N PHE A 179 7.87 -16.91 -10.24
CA PHE A 179 6.94 -17.74 -11.02
C PHE A 179 6.76 -19.15 -10.43
N LYS A 180 7.79 -19.72 -9.82
CA LYS A 180 7.71 -21.03 -9.13
C LYS A 180 6.76 -21.02 -7.90
N ARG A 181 6.38 -19.83 -7.41
CA ARG A 181 5.43 -19.64 -6.31
C ARG A 181 4.08 -19.09 -6.79
N HIS A 182 3.91 -18.98 -8.11
CA HIS A 182 2.61 -18.62 -8.69
C HIS A 182 1.62 -19.76 -8.51
N ALA A 183 0.35 -19.44 -8.28
CA ALA A 183 -0.70 -20.44 -8.15
C ALA A 183 -0.78 -21.30 -9.42
N ASP A 184 -0.93 -22.61 -9.25
CA ASP A 184 -0.96 -23.61 -10.31
C ASP A 184 -2.32 -24.32 -10.44
N LEU A 185 -3.29 -23.92 -9.61
CA LEU A 185 -4.65 -24.47 -9.60
C LEU A 185 -5.70 -23.53 -10.22
N GLU A 186 -5.27 -22.47 -10.90
CA GLU A 186 -6.15 -21.52 -11.59
C GLU A 186 -6.37 -21.91 -13.05
#